data_c9abacabb7807baa161deaa32444a1c7
#
_entry.id   c9abacabb7807baa161deaa32444a1c7
#
_cell.length_a   1.000
_cell.length_b   1.000
_cell.length_c   1.000
_cell.angle_alpha   90.00
_cell.angle_beta   90.00
_cell.angle_gamma   90.00
#
_symmetry.space_group_name_H-M   'P 1'
#
loop_
_entity.id
_entity.type
_entity.pdbx_description
1 polymer ?
#
loop_
_entity_poly.entity_id
_entity_poly.type
_entity_poly.pdbx_seq_one_letter_code
_entity_poly.pdbx_strand_id
1 'polypeptide(L)'
;DRTGEASVVIDLAHSLTSETIQAAYLEQTAPDEISGMRNTSAWVNNQPIYFAARFSRPIETLTWVKEGKVCRDTVRLDGEKLQAVATFHVKAGETIELQVGVSAVSVGNARFNREHDLIGQDFDAVRKKADKEWQSLLSGIRIKGGSPEERVNFYTALYHSSVVPNRINDVNGEYRRHDMGIGRTGKGKNRYSTLSLWDTFRAWHPMMTLLDTAFVADIVRSALDIYEITGELPVWPLASGETGTMIGYHSVSVIADAWMKGIRGFDGGKALEAMVRSAEKNTKGADYYIREGYIPANFRKESVSCLLEFAYDDWCISRMAEALGEQDIAGRFARRARNYIHVFDGSCRFFRGKGDFMRR
;
A
#
# COMPACT_ATOMS: atom_id res chain seq x y z
N ASP A 1 -6.55 -36.24 -9.22
CA ASP A 1 -5.99 -37.60 -9.07
C ASP A 1 -6.94 -38.72 -9.56
N ARG A 2 -8.16 -38.41 -9.99
CA ARG A 2 -9.15 -39.35 -10.51
C ARG A 2 -9.85 -38.78 -11.75
N THR A 3 -10.35 -39.66 -12.60
CA THR A 3 -11.24 -39.26 -13.70
C THR A 3 -12.60 -38.82 -13.12
N GLY A 4 -13.13 -37.70 -13.60
CA GLY A 4 -14.41 -37.17 -13.17
C GLY A 4 -14.54 -35.67 -13.39
N GLU A 5 -15.45 -35.03 -12.70
CA GLU A 5 -15.63 -33.57 -12.73
C GLU A 5 -14.65 -32.87 -11.79
N ALA A 6 -14.07 -31.81 -12.30
CA ALA A 6 -13.25 -30.84 -11.54
C ALA A 6 -13.86 -29.44 -11.70
N SER A 7 -14.03 -28.74 -10.60
CA SER A 7 -14.63 -27.39 -10.63
C SER A 7 -13.71 -26.35 -9.99
N VAL A 8 -13.70 -25.15 -10.58
CA VAL A 8 -13.04 -23.95 -10.06
C VAL A 8 -14.12 -22.94 -9.72
N VAL A 9 -14.10 -22.42 -8.49
CA VAL A 9 -15.04 -21.40 -8.03
C VAL A 9 -14.34 -20.04 -8.01
N ILE A 10 -14.91 -19.08 -8.73
CA ILE A 10 -14.55 -17.66 -8.62
C ILE A 10 -15.60 -17.03 -7.71
N ASP A 11 -15.18 -16.61 -6.52
CA ASP A 11 -16.07 -16.07 -5.48
C ASP A 11 -15.74 -14.59 -5.22
N LEU A 12 -16.66 -13.70 -5.59
CA LEU A 12 -16.56 -12.27 -5.31
C LEU A 12 -17.28 -11.87 -4.01
N ALA A 13 -17.99 -12.79 -3.36
CA ALA A 13 -18.71 -12.55 -2.11
C ALA A 13 -17.80 -12.70 -0.87
N HIS A 14 -16.77 -13.57 -0.95
CA HIS A 14 -15.90 -13.84 0.19
C HIS A 14 -14.98 -12.65 0.51
N SER A 15 -14.81 -12.36 1.78
CA SER A 15 -13.86 -11.37 2.30
C SER A 15 -13.21 -11.86 3.58
N LEU A 16 -11.93 -11.49 3.79
CA LEU A 16 -11.20 -11.77 5.04
C LEU A 16 -11.56 -10.79 6.15
N THR A 17 -12.17 -9.66 5.81
CA THR A 17 -12.56 -8.60 6.74
C THR A 17 -14.04 -8.26 6.55
N SER A 18 -14.57 -7.36 7.39
CA SER A 18 -15.94 -6.86 7.29
C SER A 18 -16.12 -5.81 6.18
N GLU A 19 -15.55 -6.07 5.00
CA GLU A 19 -15.72 -5.19 3.85
C GLU A 19 -17.15 -5.21 3.32
N THR A 20 -17.64 -4.04 2.93
CA THR A 20 -18.88 -3.91 2.19
C THR A 20 -18.60 -3.96 0.69
N ILE A 21 -19.26 -4.87 -0.02
CA ILE A 21 -19.20 -4.90 -1.48
C ILE A 21 -20.17 -3.83 -1.98
N GLN A 22 -19.66 -2.82 -2.68
CA GLN A 22 -20.45 -1.73 -3.23
C GLN A 22 -21.00 -2.07 -4.62
N ALA A 23 -20.21 -2.82 -5.39
CA ALA A 23 -20.58 -3.31 -6.72
C ALA A 23 -19.68 -4.46 -7.12
N ALA A 24 -20.21 -5.41 -7.84
CA ALA A 24 -19.43 -6.44 -8.52
C ALA A 24 -20.11 -6.87 -9.82
N TYR A 25 -19.33 -7.39 -10.74
CA TYR A 25 -19.85 -8.14 -11.87
C TYR A 25 -18.92 -9.29 -12.27
N LEU A 26 -19.50 -10.31 -12.88
CA LEU A 26 -18.85 -11.43 -13.52
C LEU A 26 -19.36 -11.58 -14.94
N GLU A 27 -18.47 -11.87 -15.88
CA GLU A 27 -18.81 -12.01 -17.30
C GLU A 27 -17.93 -13.06 -17.95
N GLN A 28 -18.54 -13.93 -18.79
CA GLN A 28 -17.79 -14.81 -19.67
C GLN A 28 -17.41 -14.04 -20.96
N THR A 29 -16.15 -13.66 -21.06
CA THR A 29 -15.65 -12.85 -22.18
C THR A 29 -15.06 -13.68 -23.33
N ALA A 30 -14.78 -14.96 -23.09
CA ALA A 30 -14.41 -15.96 -24.10
C ALA A 30 -14.80 -17.36 -23.61
N PRO A 31 -14.80 -18.40 -24.49
CA PRO A 31 -15.11 -19.75 -24.07
C PRO A 31 -14.23 -20.28 -22.94
N ASP A 32 -13.01 -19.77 -22.80
CA ASP A 32 -12.01 -20.13 -21.81
C ASP A 32 -11.70 -18.99 -20.81
N GLU A 33 -12.47 -17.89 -20.83
CA GLU A 33 -12.16 -16.71 -19.99
C GLU A 33 -13.40 -16.18 -19.24
N ILE A 34 -13.20 -15.96 -17.93
CA ILE A 34 -14.12 -15.23 -17.07
C ILE A 34 -13.41 -13.96 -16.62
N SER A 35 -14.08 -12.83 -16.76
CA SER A 35 -13.60 -11.56 -16.23
C SER A 35 -14.63 -10.92 -15.29
N GLY A 36 -14.20 -9.91 -14.55
CA GLY A 36 -15.11 -9.23 -13.65
C GLY A 36 -14.44 -8.10 -12.88
N MET A 37 -15.21 -7.57 -11.96
CA MET A 37 -14.78 -6.52 -11.05
C MET A 37 -15.46 -6.71 -9.70
N ARG A 38 -14.74 -6.37 -8.64
CA ARG A 38 -15.28 -6.18 -7.30
C ARG A 38 -14.83 -4.83 -6.77
N ASN A 39 -15.80 -4.03 -6.32
CA ASN A 39 -15.54 -2.76 -5.65
C ASN A 39 -15.95 -2.88 -4.18
N THR A 40 -15.04 -2.59 -3.27
CA THR A 40 -15.27 -2.70 -1.83
C THR A 40 -15.03 -1.38 -1.10
N SER A 41 -15.63 -1.28 0.08
CA SER A 41 -15.42 -0.20 1.05
C SER A 41 -15.18 -0.80 2.43
N ALA A 42 -14.10 -0.38 3.06
CA ALA A 42 -13.75 -0.71 4.45
C ALA A 42 -12.91 0.43 5.06
N TRP A 43 -11.63 0.21 5.34
CA TRP A 43 -10.72 1.28 5.79
C TRP A 43 -10.57 2.40 4.76
N VAL A 44 -10.66 2.04 3.49
CA VAL A 44 -10.71 2.98 2.37
C VAL A 44 -11.96 2.71 1.57
N ASN A 45 -12.61 3.77 1.16
CA ASN A 45 -13.80 3.70 0.31
C ASN A 45 -13.40 3.49 -1.16
N ASN A 46 -14.24 2.76 -1.89
CA ASN A 46 -14.19 2.67 -3.33
C ASN A 46 -12.88 2.07 -3.85
N GLN A 47 -12.69 0.75 -3.58
CA GLN A 47 -11.53 -0.02 -3.98
C GLN A 47 -11.88 -1.01 -5.10
N PRO A 48 -11.96 -0.57 -6.38
CA PRO A 48 -12.26 -1.46 -7.49
C PRO A 48 -11.04 -2.30 -7.85
N ILE A 49 -11.24 -3.62 -7.95
CA ILE A 49 -10.28 -4.57 -8.50
C ILE A 49 -10.95 -5.31 -9.65
N TYR A 50 -10.36 -5.18 -10.82
CA TYR A 50 -10.73 -5.89 -12.04
C TYR A 50 -9.86 -7.12 -12.21
N PHE A 51 -10.39 -8.17 -12.81
CA PHE A 51 -9.61 -9.37 -13.12
C PHE A 51 -9.99 -9.96 -14.48
N ALA A 52 -9.07 -10.74 -15.04
CA ALA A 52 -9.27 -11.59 -16.20
C ALA A 52 -8.65 -12.96 -15.93
N ALA A 53 -9.50 -13.98 -15.81
CA ALA A 53 -9.15 -15.36 -15.46
C ALA A 53 -9.33 -16.26 -16.68
N ARG A 54 -8.22 -16.80 -17.21
CA ARG A 54 -8.21 -17.66 -18.42
C ARG A 54 -7.78 -19.06 -18.07
N PHE A 55 -8.59 -20.03 -18.49
CA PHE A 55 -8.31 -21.46 -18.36
C PHE A 55 -7.50 -21.99 -19.56
N SER A 56 -6.77 -23.07 -19.35
CA SER A 56 -5.96 -23.72 -20.39
C SER A 56 -6.78 -24.39 -21.50
N ARG A 57 -8.10 -24.50 -21.29
CA ARG A 57 -9.07 -24.98 -22.28
C ARG A 57 -10.46 -24.37 -22.08
N PRO A 58 -11.38 -24.46 -23.06
CA PRO A 58 -12.75 -23.98 -22.91
C PRO A 58 -13.47 -24.58 -21.71
N ILE A 59 -14.28 -23.76 -21.04
CA ILE A 59 -15.13 -24.15 -19.91
C ILE A 59 -16.27 -25.00 -20.45
N GLU A 60 -16.46 -26.21 -19.94
CA GLU A 60 -17.50 -27.13 -20.42
C GLU A 60 -18.86 -26.77 -19.85
N THR A 61 -18.91 -26.48 -18.55
CA THR A 61 -20.15 -26.01 -17.90
C THR A 61 -19.83 -24.84 -17.01
N LEU A 62 -20.56 -23.74 -17.20
CA LEU A 62 -20.42 -22.53 -16.38
C LEU A 62 -21.75 -22.28 -15.63
N THR A 63 -21.68 -22.37 -14.30
CA THR A 63 -22.80 -22.08 -13.42
C THR A 63 -22.61 -20.74 -12.74
N TRP A 64 -23.58 -19.86 -12.91
CA TRP A 64 -23.64 -18.57 -12.28
C TRP A 64 -24.44 -18.61 -10.99
N VAL A 65 -23.95 -17.96 -9.94
CA VAL A 65 -24.65 -17.90 -8.65
C VAL A 65 -24.69 -16.45 -8.16
N LYS A 66 -25.88 -15.98 -7.81
CA LYS A 66 -26.13 -14.68 -7.19
C LYS A 66 -26.90 -14.89 -5.89
N GLU A 67 -26.34 -14.38 -4.79
CA GLU A 67 -26.94 -14.51 -3.46
C GLU A 67 -27.34 -15.96 -3.09
N GLY A 68 -26.49 -16.91 -3.45
CA GLY A 68 -26.71 -18.35 -3.23
C GLY A 68 -27.72 -18.99 -4.18
N LYS A 69 -28.26 -18.28 -5.17
CA LYS A 69 -29.21 -18.82 -6.14
C LYS A 69 -28.56 -18.97 -7.52
N VAL A 70 -28.80 -20.10 -8.17
CA VAL A 70 -28.33 -20.36 -9.53
C VAL A 70 -29.10 -19.48 -10.52
N CYS A 71 -28.34 -18.77 -11.37
CA CYS A 71 -28.83 -17.97 -12.48
C CYS A 71 -28.54 -18.72 -13.79
N ARG A 72 -29.52 -18.76 -14.70
CA ARG A 72 -29.42 -19.44 -15.99
C ARG A 72 -29.55 -18.43 -17.13
N ASP A 73 -29.17 -18.87 -18.33
CA ASP A 73 -29.39 -18.12 -19.58
C ASP A 73 -28.78 -16.72 -19.57
N THR A 74 -27.60 -16.58 -18.93
CA THR A 74 -26.86 -15.32 -18.90
C THR A 74 -25.37 -15.54 -19.11
N VAL A 75 -24.70 -14.56 -19.69
CA VAL A 75 -23.23 -14.52 -19.85
C VAL A 75 -22.60 -13.51 -18.89
N ARG A 76 -23.44 -12.72 -18.19
CA ARG A 76 -23.02 -11.71 -17.25
C ARG A 76 -23.96 -11.61 -16.05
N LEU A 77 -23.38 -11.45 -14.87
CA LEU A 77 -24.09 -11.12 -13.63
C LEU A 77 -23.57 -9.81 -13.06
N ASP A 78 -24.47 -8.98 -12.58
CA ASP A 78 -24.17 -7.77 -11.80
C ASP A 78 -24.85 -7.89 -10.42
N GLY A 79 -24.13 -7.44 -9.36
CA GLY A 79 -24.66 -7.47 -7.99
C GLY A 79 -23.55 -7.39 -6.94
N GLU A 80 -23.82 -7.90 -5.72
CA GLU A 80 -22.87 -7.84 -4.62
C GLU A 80 -22.26 -9.20 -4.29
N LYS A 81 -23.10 -10.25 -4.20
CA LYS A 81 -22.69 -11.61 -3.80
C LYS A 81 -22.73 -12.53 -5.01
N LEU A 82 -21.67 -12.48 -5.79
CA LEU A 82 -21.56 -13.19 -7.06
C LEU A 82 -20.53 -14.30 -7.00
N GLN A 83 -20.87 -15.44 -7.62
CA GLN A 83 -19.95 -16.56 -7.82
C GLN A 83 -20.09 -17.11 -9.23
N ALA A 84 -19.01 -17.66 -9.77
CA ALA A 84 -18.99 -18.44 -11.00
C ALA A 84 -18.33 -19.79 -10.72
N VAL A 85 -18.93 -20.86 -11.15
CA VAL A 85 -18.41 -22.24 -11.04
C VAL A 85 -18.11 -22.76 -12.45
N ALA A 86 -16.84 -22.82 -12.80
CA ALA A 86 -16.36 -23.42 -14.05
C ALA A 86 -16.08 -24.90 -13.82
N THR A 87 -16.76 -25.80 -14.56
CA THR A 87 -16.65 -27.25 -14.42
C THR A 87 -16.07 -27.87 -15.68
N PHE A 88 -15.22 -28.86 -15.51
CA PHE A 88 -14.48 -29.58 -16.54
C PHE A 88 -14.55 -31.09 -16.26
N HIS A 89 -14.65 -31.92 -17.30
CA HIS A 89 -14.40 -33.35 -17.20
C HIS A 89 -12.91 -33.62 -17.41
N VAL A 90 -12.28 -34.23 -16.44
CA VAL A 90 -10.82 -34.48 -16.44
C VAL A 90 -10.55 -35.98 -16.33
N LYS A 91 -9.50 -36.45 -16.99
CA LYS A 91 -8.94 -37.78 -16.79
C LYS A 91 -7.98 -37.75 -15.60
N ALA A 92 -7.74 -38.93 -15.02
CA ALA A 92 -6.74 -39.06 -13.96
C ALA A 92 -5.37 -38.57 -14.46
N GLY A 93 -4.75 -37.64 -13.70
CA GLY A 93 -3.46 -36.99 -14.07
C GLY A 93 -3.58 -35.79 -15.01
N GLU A 94 -4.75 -35.47 -15.54
CA GLU A 94 -4.96 -34.28 -16.35
C GLU A 94 -4.96 -33.01 -15.49
N THR A 95 -4.29 -31.95 -15.98
CA THR A 95 -4.18 -30.65 -15.27
C THR A 95 -4.96 -29.59 -16.03
N ILE A 96 -5.76 -28.82 -15.30
CA ILE A 96 -6.34 -27.57 -15.80
C ILE A 96 -5.54 -26.42 -15.18
N GLU A 97 -4.91 -25.61 -16.01
CA GLU A 97 -4.22 -24.39 -15.57
C GLU A 97 -5.17 -23.20 -15.63
N LEU A 98 -5.03 -22.30 -14.64
CA LEU A 98 -5.74 -21.04 -14.55
C LEU A 98 -4.72 -19.91 -14.44
N GLN A 99 -4.75 -18.96 -15.38
CA GLN A 99 -3.97 -17.73 -15.36
C GLN A 99 -4.87 -16.55 -15.02
N VAL A 100 -4.50 -15.78 -13.99
CA VAL A 100 -5.29 -14.64 -13.52
C VAL A 100 -4.42 -13.38 -13.58
N GLY A 101 -4.91 -12.37 -14.30
CA GLY A 101 -4.40 -11.01 -14.21
C GLY A 101 -5.35 -10.14 -13.37
N VAL A 102 -4.80 -9.16 -12.67
CA VAL A 102 -5.55 -8.18 -11.87
C VAL A 102 -5.13 -6.77 -12.21
N SER A 103 -6.04 -5.80 -12.02
CA SER A 103 -5.79 -4.38 -12.21
C SER A 103 -6.77 -3.56 -11.37
N ALA A 104 -6.34 -2.41 -10.84
CA ALA A 104 -7.23 -1.43 -10.25
C ALA A 104 -7.87 -0.49 -11.29
N VAL A 105 -7.51 -0.63 -12.59
CA VAL A 105 -7.91 0.29 -13.66
C VAL A 105 -9.05 -0.27 -14.50
N SER A 106 -8.85 -1.46 -15.09
CA SER A 106 -9.85 -2.06 -16.00
C SER A 106 -9.59 -3.56 -16.24
N VAL A 107 -10.61 -4.28 -16.75
CA VAL A 107 -10.45 -5.66 -17.25
C VAL A 107 -9.44 -5.74 -18.40
N GLY A 108 -9.41 -4.71 -19.27
CA GLY A 108 -8.42 -4.64 -20.35
C GLY A 108 -6.99 -4.63 -19.82
N ASN A 109 -6.72 -3.84 -18.78
CA ASN A 109 -5.41 -3.81 -18.11
C ASN A 109 -5.12 -5.12 -17.38
N ALA A 110 -6.10 -5.72 -16.71
CA ALA A 110 -5.95 -7.02 -16.06
C ALA A 110 -5.54 -8.11 -17.06
N ARG A 111 -6.18 -8.13 -18.24
CA ARG A 111 -5.82 -9.03 -19.34
C ARG A 111 -4.41 -8.75 -19.86
N PHE A 112 -4.07 -7.48 -20.07
CA PHE A 112 -2.74 -7.08 -20.52
C PHE A 112 -1.63 -7.46 -19.53
N ASN A 113 -1.87 -7.28 -18.23
CA ASN A 113 -0.94 -7.71 -17.18
C ASN A 113 -0.73 -9.23 -17.23
N ARG A 114 -1.80 -10.02 -17.32
CA ARG A 114 -1.75 -11.48 -17.44
C ARG A 114 -0.93 -11.90 -18.67
N GLU A 115 -1.24 -11.34 -19.81
CA GLU A 115 -0.55 -11.67 -21.07
C GLU A 115 0.93 -11.31 -21.02
N HIS A 116 1.26 -10.15 -20.49
CA HIS A 116 2.67 -9.74 -20.37
C HIS A 116 3.48 -10.68 -19.46
N ASP A 117 2.90 -11.06 -18.31
CA ASP A 117 3.65 -11.81 -17.29
C ASP A 117 3.66 -13.31 -17.52
N LEU A 118 2.61 -13.88 -18.16
CA LEU A 118 2.37 -15.32 -18.21
C LEU A 118 2.31 -15.93 -19.62
N ILE A 119 2.33 -15.12 -20.69
CA ILE A 119 2.20 -15.67 -22.04
C ILE A 119 3.31 -16.69 -22.36
N GLY A 120 2.90 -17.87 -22.84
CA GLY A 120 3.84 -18.92 -23.21
C GLY A 120 4.57 -19.60 -22.04
N GLN A 121 4.13 -19.35 -20.80
CA GLN A 121 4.69 -19.96 -19.59
C GLN A 121 3.67 -20.92 -18.97
N ASP A 122 4.14 -22.12 -18.60
CA ASP A 122 3.43 -23.07 -17.77
C ASP A 122 3.65 -22.75 -16.27
N PHE A 123 2.94 -23.44 -15.41
CA PHE A 123 3.03 -23.27 -13.97
C PHE A 123 4.47 -23.42 -13.43
N ASP A 124 5.23 -24.42 -13.93
CA ASP A 124 6.59 -24.67 -13.46
C ASP A 124 7.58 -23.58 -13.87
N ALA A 125 7.41 -23.02 -15.06
CA ALA A 125 8.21 -21.89 -15.52
C ALA A 125 7.95 -20.63 -14.65
N VAL A 126 6.68 -20.33 -14.35
CA VAL A 126 6.28 -19.21 -13.48
C VAL A 126 6.82 -19.42 -12.07
N ARG A 127 6.69 -20.62 -11.51
CA ARG A 127 7.24 -20.97 -10.19
C ARG A 127 8.74 -20.75 -10.12
N LYS A 128 9.50 -21.27 -11.10
CA LYS A 128 10.96 -21.10 -11.16
C LYS A 128 11.38 -19.64 -11.29
N LYS A 129 10.61 -18.83 -12.05
CA LYS A 129 10.84 -17.38 -12.16
C LYS A 129 10.63 -16.70 -10.82
N ALA A 130 9.53 -16.97 -10.13
CA ALA A 130 9.23 -16.42 -8.79
C ALA A 130 10.30 -16.81 -7.76
N ASP A 131 10.72 -18.08 -7.72
CA ASP A 131 11.80 -18.55 -6.85
C ASP A 131 13.11 -17.76 -7.10
N LYS A 132 13.45 -17.52 -8.36
CA LYS A 132 14.66 -16.76 -8.74
C LYS A 132 14.56 -15.29 -8.31
N GLU A 133 13.40 -14.67 -8.46
CA GLU A 133 13.17 -13.28 -8.04
C GLU A 133 13.30 -13.14 -6.52
N TRP A 134 12.67 -14.04 -5.75
CA TRP A 134 12.81 -14.07 -4.30
C TRP A 134 14.25 -14.33 -3.84
N GLN A 135 14.96 -15.27 -4.46
CA GLN A 135 16.36 -15.52 -4.16
C GLN A 135 17.24 -14.28 -4.45
N SER A 136 16.98 -13.58 -5.54
CA SER A 136 17.69 -12.34 -5.88
C SER A 136 17.49 -11.28 -4.81
N LEU A 137 16.25 -11.04 -4.39
CA LEU A 137 15.91 -10.07 -3.36
C LEU A 137 16.53 -10.42 -2.01
N LEU A 138 16.35 -11.65 -1.52
CA LEU A 138 16.85 -12.09 -0.23
C LEU A 138 18.39 -12.14 -0.18
N SER A 139 19.06 -12.36 -1.31
CA SER A 139 20.52 -12.36 -1.41
C SER A 139 21.16 -10.97 -1.33
N GLY A 140 20.35 -9.90 -1.28
CA GLY A 140 20.80 -8.53 -1.05
C GLY A 140 21.52 -8.38 0.30
N ILE A 141 21.18 -9.21 1.29
CA ILE A 141 21.89 -9.29 2.58
C ILE A 141 22.37 -10.72 2.77
N ARG A 142 23.68 -10.88 3.00
CA ARG A 142 24.30 -12.18 3.25
C ARG A 142 24.89 -12.21 4.65
N ILE A 143 24.39 -13.12 5.49
CA ILE A 143 24.88 -13.31 6.86
C ILE A 143 25.80 -14.53 6.95
N LYS A 144 26.77 -14.49 7.86
CA LYS A 144 27.65 -15.60 8.21
C LYS A 144 27.66 -15.80 9.73
N GLY A 145 27.78 -17.05 10.18
CA GLY A 145 27.72 -17.38 11.59
C GLY A 145 26.30 -17.65 12.08
N GLY A 146 26.14 -17.74 13.39
CA GLY A 146 24.88 -18.11 14.03
C GLY A 146 24.49 -19.58 13.85
N SER A 147 23.43 -19.99 14.53
CA SER A 147 22.82 -21.32 14.36
C SER A 147 22.00 -21.38 13.06
N PRO A 148 21.63 -22.59 12.59
CA PRO A 148 20.68 -22.73 11.48
C PRO A 148 19.36 -22.02 11.73
N GLU A 149 18.82 -22.07 12.95
CA GLU A 149 17.56 -21.45 13.36
C GLU A 149 17.64 -19.92 13.28
N GLU A 150 18.75 -19.33 13.75
CA GLU A 150 18.95 -17.87 13.67
C GLU A 150 18.99 -17.40 12.21
N ARG A 151 19.60 -18.18 11.32
CA ARG A 151 19.63 -17.88 9.88
C ARG A 151 18.24 -17.99 9.25
N VAL A 152 17.46 -19.02 9.60
CA VAL A 152 16.07 -19.16 9.17
C VAL A 152 15.25 -17.97 9.63
N ASN A 153 15.35 -17.60 10.91
CA ASN A 153 14.64 -16.43 11.47
C ASN A 153 15.00 -15.13 10.75
N PHE A 154 16.29 -14.92 10.47
CA PHE A 154 16.75 -13.72 9.76
C PHE A 154 16.14 -13.63 8.36
N TYR A 155 16.24 -14.69 7.55
CA TYR A 155 15.71 -14.65 6.18
C TYR A 155 14.19 -14.66 6.14
N THR A 156 13.52 -15.28 7.11
CA THR A 156 12.07 -15.19 7.27
C THR A 156 11.63 -13.75 7.59
N ALA A 157 12.34 -13.06 8.49
CA ALA A 157 12.08 -11.66 8.79
C ALA A 157 12.34 -10.76 7.57
N LEU A 158 13.41 -10.99 6.81
CA LEU A 158 13.69 -10.26 5.58
C LEU A 158 12.62 -10.50 4.50
N TYR A 159 12.14 -11.74 4.36
CA TYR A 159 11.02 -12.07 3.49
C TYR A 159 9.75 -11.32 3.91
N HIS A 160 9.36 -11.38 5.19
CA HIS A 160 8.17 -10.66 5.68
C HIS A 160 8.28 -9.15 5.48
N SER A 161 9.46 -8.56 5.65
CA SER A 161 9.68 -7.13 5.41
C SER A 161 9.61 -6.73 3.93
N SER A 162 9.56 -7.71 3.02
CA SER A 162 9.51 -7.51 1.57
C SER A 162 8.13 -7.80 0.94
N VAL A 163 7.15 -8.25 1.75
CA VAL A 163 5.78 -8.55 1.27
C VAL A 163 5.00 -7.27 0.96
N VAL A 164 5.26 -6.20 1.68
CA VAL A 164 4.71 -4.84 1.46
C VAL A 164 5.86 -3.84 1.41
N PRO A 165 5.70 -2.69 0.72
CA PRO A 165 4.52 -2.17 0.03
C PRO A 165 4.25 -2.87 -1.30
N ASN A 166 3.00 -2.74 -1.77
CA ASN A 166 2.60 -3.31 -3.04
C ASN A 166 2.82 -2.30 -4.19
N ARG A 167 3.32 -2.79 -5.32
CA ARG A 167 3.27 -2.05 -6.57
C ARG A 167 1.84 -2.06 -7.08
N ILE A 168 1.27 -0.90 -7.36
CA ILE A 168 -0.14 -0.75 -7.76
C ILE A 168 -0.33 -0.28 -9.19
N ASN A 169 0.73 0.00 -9.92
CA ASN A 169 0.63 0.29 -11.35
C ASN A 169 0.66 -0.98 -12.19
N ASP A 170 -0.14 -0.97 -13.24
CA ASP A 170 -0.17 -1.99 -14.29
C ASP A 170 1.11 -1.97 -15.13
N VAL A 171 1.32 -2.98 -15.96
CA VAL A 171 2.49 -3.11 -16.84
C VAL A 171 2.63 -1.93 -17.79
N ASN A 172 1.51 -1.36 -18.26
CA ASN A 172 1.49 -0.15 -19.11
C ASN A 172 1.77 1.15 -18.33
N GLY A 173 1.97 1.06 -17.01
CA GLY A 173 2.21 2.18 -16.10
C GLY A 173 0.96 2.85 -15.55
N GLU A 174 -0.25 2.44 -15.93
CA GLU A 174 -1.49 3.01 -15.41
C GLU A 174 -1.77 2.54 -13.98
N TYR A 175 -2.40 3.40 -13.17
CA TYR A 175 -2.83 3.08 -11.80
C TYR A 175 -4.06 3.92 -11.40
N ARG A 176 -4.81 3.45 -10.40
CA ARG A 176 -5.92 4.19 -9.81
C ARG A 176 -5.38 5.22 -8.82
N ARG A 177 -5.75 6.50 -9.03
CA ARG A 177 -5.37 7.63 -8.17
C ARG A 177 -6.30 7.75 -6.96
N HIS A 178 -5.92 8.58 -5.98
CA HIS A 178 -6.73 8.83 -4.78
C HIS A 178 -8.03 9.59 -5.06
N ASP A 179 -8.13 10.33 -6.17
CA ASP A 179 -9.36 10.97 -6.66
C ASP A 179 -10.19 10.06 -7.57
N MET A 180 -9.85 8.77 -7.64
CA MET A 180 -10.45 7.77 -8.52
C MET A 180 -10.18 7.97 -10.02
N GLY A 181 -9.42 8.98 -10.41
CA GLY A 181 -8.89 9.14 -11.76
C GLY A 181 -7.85 8.06 -12.10
N ILE A 182 -7.38 8.07 -13.33
CA ILE A 182 -6.30 7.20 -13.79
C ILE A 182 -5.03 8.03 -13.96
N GLY A 183 -3.97 7.64 -13.27
CA GLY A 183 -2.62 8.16 -13.42
C GLY A 183 -1.77 7.24 -14.27
N ARG A 184 -0.59 7.73 -14.64
CA ARG A 184 0.41 6.93 -15.37
C ARG A 184 1.80 7.22 -14.84
N THR A 185 2.55 6.19 -14.49
CA THR A 185 3.97 6.33 -14.11
C THR A 185 4.83 6.64 -15.32
N GLY A 186 5.96 7.32 -15.10
CA GLY A 186 6.99 7.45 -16.13
C GLY A 186 7.64 6.10 -16.46
N LYS A 187 8.29 6.01 -17.63
CA LYS A 187 8.99 4.78 -18.06
C LYS A 187 10.00 4.30 -17.00
N GLY A 188 9.91 3.04 -16.59
CA GLY A 188 10.78 2.43 -15.58
C GLY A 188 10.56 2.95 -14.16
N LYS A 189 9.43 3.61 -13.89
CA LYS A 189 9.02 4.07 -12.56
C LYS A 189 7.84 3.25 -12.07
N ASN A 190 7.76 3.09 -10.76
CA ASN A 190 6.67 2.37 -10.13
C ASN A 190 5.90 3.25 -9.15
N ARG A 191 4.65 2.90 -8.95
CA ARG A 191 3.74 3.46 -7.96
C ARG A 191 3.52 2.45 -6.85
N TYR A 192 3.77 2.86 -5.60
CA TYR A 192 3.62 1.99 -4.43
C TYR A 192 2.53 2.47 -3.50
N SER A 193 1.91 1.53 -2.80
CA SER A 193 0.91 1.75 -1.76
C SER A 193 0.98 0.64 -0.71
N THR A 194 0.07 0.65 0.28
CA THR A 194 0.08 -0.26 1.43
C THR A 194 1.28 0.04 2.32
N LEU A 195 1.35 1.28 2.80
CA LEU A 195 2.44 1.79 3.61
C LEU A 195 1.95 2.18 5.01
N SER A 196 2.29 1.39 6.02
CA SER A 196 2.12 1.74 7.42
C SER A 196 3.29 2.61 7.87
N LEU A 197 3.27 3.91 7.51
CA LEU A 197 4.42 4.79 7.69
C LEU A 197 4.83 4.98 9.15
N TRP A 198 3.88 4.95 10.08
CA TRP A 198 4.16 5.01 11.52
C TRP A 198 5.03 3.83 12.02
N ASP A 199 4.88 2.65 11.40
CA ASP A 199 5.70 1.48 11.69
C ASP A 199 7.02 1.51 10.92
N THR A 200 6.95 1.78 9.62
CA THR A 200 8.05 1.55 8.68
C THR A 200 9.15 2.61 8.71
N PHE A 201 8.84 3.85 9.13
CA PHE A 201 9.84 4.92 9.19
C PHE A 201 10.98 4.62 10.18
N ARG A 202 10.70 3.80 11.21
CA ARG A 202 11.63 3.53 12.32
C ARG A 202 12.86 2.74 11.90
N ALA A 203 12.67 1.73 11.05
CA ALA A 203 13.77 0.86 10.65
C ALA A 203 13.71 0.43 9.18
N TRP A 204 12.51 0.12 8.67
CA TRP A 204 12.35 -0.44 7.34
C TRP A 204 12.78 0.54 6.24
N HIS A 205 12.28 1.78 6.25
CA HIS A 205 12.71 2.79 5.27
C HIS A 205 14.20 3.10 5.36
N PRO A 206 14.79 3.32 6.55
CA PRO A 206 16.24 3.45 6.70
C PRO A 206 17.04 2.27 6.12
N MET A 207 16.58 1.05 6.31
CA MET A 207 17.20 -0.14 5.72
C MET A 207 17.12 -0.10 4.18
N MET A 208 15.96 0.25 3.62
CA MET A 208 15.79 0.31 2.17
C MET A 208 16.67 1.37 1.50
N THR A 209 17.02 2.46 2.20
CA THR A 209 17.99 3.45 1.68
C THR A 209 19.39 2.87 1.46
N LEU A 210 19.71 1.74 2.10
CA LEU A 210 20.97 1.03 1.91
C LEU A 210 20.88 -0.06 0.84
N LEU A 211 19.69 -0.64 0.65
CA LEU A 211 19.47 -1.81 -0.21
C LEU A 211 19.05 -1.44 -1.63
N ASP A 212 18.13 -0.47 -1.78
CA ASP A 212 17.56 -0.09 -3.08
C ASP A 212 17.14 1.40 -3.12
N THR A 213 18.06 2.24 -3.52
CA THR A 213 17.83 3.69 -3.63
C THR A 213 16.83 4.08 -4.72
N ALA A 214 16.71 3.27 -5.78
CA ALA A 214 15.74 3.50 -6.85
C ALA A 214 14.31 3.25 -6.36
N PHE A 215 14.12 2.17 -5.61
CA PHE A 215 12.85 1.86 -4.95
C PHE A 215 12.45 2.96 -3.95
N VAL A 216 13.39 3.44 -3.12
CA VAL A 216 13.11 4.55 -2.18
C VAL A 216 12.67 5.80 -2.92
N ALA A 217 13.32 6.14 -4.04
CA ALA A 217 12.91 7.29 -4.85
C ALA A 217 11.49 7.09 -5.45
N ASP A 218 11.09 5.87 -5.82
CA ASP A 218 9.74 5.56 -6.27
C ASP A 218 8.70 5.70 -5.13
N ILE A 219 9.05 5.30 -3.90
CA ILE A 219 8.21 5.52 -2.71
C ILE A 219 7.98 7.01 -2.48
N VAL A 220 9.03 7.83 -2.51
CA VAL A 220 8.90 9.28 -2.33
C VAL A 220 8.05 9.89 -3.45
N ARG A 221 8.28 9.53 -4.72
CA ARG A 221 7.41 9.97 -5.83
C ARG A 221 5.96 9.57 -5.63
N SER A 222 5.73 8.36 -5.09
CA SER A 222 4.38 7.90 -4.76
C SER A 222 3.71 8.79 -3.71
N ALA A 223 4.44 9.21 -2.68
CA ALA A 223 3.92 10.12 -1.67
C ALA A 223 3.66 11.53 -2.23
N LEU A 224 4.57 12.05 -3.08
CA LEU A 224 4.40 13.36 -3.71
C LEU A 224 3.23 13.41 -4.71
N ASP A 225 2.97 12.31 -5.41
CA ASP A 225 1.83 12.19 -6.30
C ASP A 225 0.49 12.18 -5.52
N ILE A 226 0.46 11.57 -4.33
CA ILE A 226 -0.70 11.69 -3.42
C ILE A 226 -0.87 13.14 -2.99
N TYR A 227 0.21 13.81 -2.60
CA TYR A 227 0.19 15.23 -2.23
C TYR A 227 -0.37 16.12 -3.35
N GLU A 228 0.01 15.90 -4.60
CA GLU A 228 -0.51 16.68 -5.75
C GLU A 228 -2.03 16.56 -5.89
N ILE A 229 -2.58 15.41 -5.55
CA ILE A 229 -4.01 15.11 -5.69
C ILE A 229 -4.81 15.58 -4.48
N THR A 230 -4.27 15.35 -3.27
CA THR A 230 -5.02 15.52 -2.02
C THR A 230 -4.64 16.80 -1.27
N GLY A 231 -3.49 17.41 -1.59
CA GLY A 231 -2.89 18.52 -0.86
C GLY A 231 -2.15 18.10 0.41
N GLU A 232 -1.98 16.78 0.63
CA GLU A 232 -1.30 16.22 1.80
C GLU A 232 -0.45 15.01 1.43
N LEU A 233 0.67 14.86 2.17
CA LEU A 233 1.43 13.61 2.14
C LEU A 233 0.64 12.50 2.85
N PRO A 234 0.76 11.24 2.39
CA PRO A 234 0.05 10.13 3.00
C PRO A 234 0.53 9.85 4.43
N VAL A 235 -0.40 9.37 5.26
CA VAL A 235 -0.15 8.84 6.61
C VAL A 235 -0.16 7.32 6.60
N TRP A 236 -1.16 6.73 5.97
CA TRP A 236 -1.31 5.29 5.81
C TRP A 236 -2.07 4.97 4.51
N PRO A 237 -1.42 5.11 3.35
CA PRO A 237 -2.07 4.87 2.07
C PRO A 237 -2.35 3.39 1.86
N LEU A 238 -3.58 3.05 1.48
CA LEU A 238 -4.03 1.70 1.15
C LEU A 238 -4.65 1.70 -0.25
N ALA A 239 -3.99 1.02 -1.18
CA ALA A 239 -4.35 1.01 -2.59
C ALA A 239 -4.56 2.44 -3.14
N SER A 240 -5.78 2.81 -3.55
CA SER A 240 -6.12 4.13 -4.11
C SER A 240 -6.73 5.11 -3.09
N GLY A 241 -6.47 4.93 -1.81
CA GLY A 241 -7.02 5.82 -0.78
C GLY A 241 -6.14 5.99 0.45
N GLU A 242 -6.57 6.87 1.33
CA GLU A 242 -5.90 7.17 2.60
C GLU A 242 -6.78 6.69 3.76
N THR A 243 -6.20 5.92 4.70
CA THR A 243 -6.93 5.43 5.87
C THR A 243 -6.93 6.44 7.01
N GLY A 244 -5.95 7.32 7.06
CA GLY A 244 -5.73 8.25 8.17
C GLY A 244 -5.39 7.56 9.50
N THR A 245 -5.08 6.27 9.46
CA THR A 245 -4.76 5.46 10.63
C THR A 245 -3.41 5.87 11.23
N MET A 246 -3.27 5.70 12.54
CA MET A 246 -2.08 6.06 13.33
C MET A 246 -1.85 7.57 13.48
N ILE A 247 -0.81 7.93 14.20
CA ILE A 247 -0.40 9.29 14.53
C ILE A 247 0.84 9.71 13.73
N GLY A 248 1.19 10.99 13.77
CA GLY A 248 2.31 11.54 13.01
C GLY A 248 1.99 11.78 11.53
N TYR A 249 2.97 12.33 10.82
CA TYR A 249 2.97 12.52 9.36
C TYR A 249 4.30 12.02 8.76
N HIS A 250 4.61 10.76 9.07
CA HIS A 250 5.95 10.16 8.88
C HIS A 250 6.42 10.00 7.43
N SER A 251 5.60 10.30 6.42
CA SER A 251 6.12 10.56 5.07
C SER A 251 7.24 11.59 5.09
N VAL A 252 7.14 12.57 6.00
CA VAL A 252 8.15 13.61 6.21
C VAL A 252 9.50 13.02 6.59
N SER A 253 9.55 12.13 7.56
CA SER A 253 10.79 11.51 8.01
C SER A 253 11.41 10.61 6.92
N VAL A 254 10.58 9.90 6.15
CA VAL A 254 11.03 9.07 5.03
C VAL A 254 11.65 9.91 3.92
N ILE A 255 11.02 11.03 3.56
CA ILE A 255 11.52 11.96 2.53
C ILE A 255 12.83 12.61 2.99
N ALA A 256 12.87 13.09 4.25
CA ALA A 256 14.05 13.73 4.81
C ALA A 256 15.24 12.76 4.88
N ASP A 257 15.04 11.53 5.36
CA ASP A 257 16.08 10.51 5.44
C ASP A 257 16.66 10.18 4.05
N ALA A 258 15.78 9.99 3.05
CA ALA A 258 16.19 9.77 1.67
C ALA A 258 17.03 10.93 1.13
N TRP A 259 16.60 12.19 1.34
CA TRP A 259 17.31 13.37 0.88
C TRP A 259 18.67 13.53 1.55
N MET A 260 18.72 13.37 2.87
CA MET A 260 19.95 13.52 3.67
C MET A 260 21.00 12.45 3.33
N LYS A 261 20.57 11.27 2.91
CA LYS A 261 21.44 10.18 2.42
C LYS A 261 21.84 10.31 0.95
N GLY A 262 21.50 11.42 0.30
CA GLY A 262 21.89 11.69 -1.09
C GLY A 262 21.02 11.01 -2.14
N ILE A 263 19.91 10.38 -1.76
CA ILE A 263 18.97 9.82 -2.72
C ILE A 263 18.26 10.96 -3.44
N ARG A 264 18.34 10.94 -4.76
CA ARG A 264 17.73 11.92 -5.65
C ARG A 264 16.79 11.17 -6.60
N GLY A 265 16.14 11.83 -7.49
CA GLY A 265 15.15 11.24 -8.40
C GLY A 265 13.73 11.70 -8.06
N PHE A 266 13.63 12.68 -7.18
CA PHE A 266 12.44 13.48 -6.89
C PHE A 266 12.85 14.95 -6.67
N ASP A 267 11.89 15.85 -6.82
CA ASP A 267 12.11 17.30 -6.62
C ASP A 267 12.16 17.60 -5.11
N GLY A 268 13.32 18.07 -4.62
CA GLY A 268 13.53 18.38 -3.21
C GLY A 268 12.75 19.61 -2.73
N GLY A 269 12.60 20.64 -3.57
CA GLY A 269 11.84 21.84 -3.24
C GLY A 269 10.36 21.53 -3.09
N LYS A 270 9.79 20.79 -4.05
CA LYS A 270 8.42 20.29 -3.99
C LYS A 270 8.20 19.37 -2.80
N ALA A 271 9.16 18.50 -2.51
CA ALA A 271 9.08 17.62 -1.35
C ALA A 271 9.03 18.42 -0.04
N LEU A 272 9.88 19.44 0.11
CA LEU A 272 9.86 20.31 1.29
C LEU A 272 8.53 21.08 1.40
N GLU A 273 7.99 21.60 0.29
CA GLU A 273 6.66 22.24 0.27
C GLU A 273 5.59 21.27 0.79
N ALA A 274 5.56 20.03 0.27
CA ALA A 274 4.61 19.01 0.67
C ALA A 274 4.73 18.65 2.15
N MET A 275 5.96 18.56 2.67
CA MET A 275 6.23 18.31 4.08
C MET A 275 5.69 19.43 4.98
N VAL A 276 5.96 20.68 4.61
CA VAL A 276 5.48 21.88 5.36
C VAL A 276 3.95 21.93 5.36
N ARG A 277 3.31 21.76 4.20
CA ARG A 277 1.86 21.76 4.07
C ARG A 277 1.19 20.69 4.93
N SER A 278 1.76 19.47 4.91
CA SER A 278 1.23 18.35 5.72
C SER A 278 1.36 18.59 7.22
N ALA A 279 2.46 19.24 7.67
CA ALA A 279 2.70 19.56 9.07
C ALA A 279 1.88 20.75 9.58
N GLU A 280 1.26 21.53 8.70
CA GLU A 280 0.42 22.70 9.05
C GLU A 280 -1.06 22.40 8.98
N LYS A 281 -1.45 21.20 8.54
CA LYS A 281 -2.85 20.82 8.47
C LYS A 281 -3.43 20.54 9.85
N ASN A 282 -4.65 21.02 10.08
CA ASN A 282 -5.37 20.84 11.34
C ASN A 282 -5.95 19.42 11.44
N THR A 283 -5.10 18.47 11.76
CA THR A 283 -5.50 17.08 12.02
C THR A 283 -4.94 16.60 13.35
N LYS A 284 -5.71 15.77 14.05
CA LYS A 284 -5.27 15.07 15.29
C LYS A 284 -4.71 15.99 16.39
N GLY A 285 -5.12 17.26 16.43
CA GLY A 285 -4.67 18.24 17.41
C GLY A 285 -3.43 19.04 17.00
N ALA A 286 -3.07 19.03 15.71
CA ALA A 286 -1.96 19.80 15.20
C ALA A 286 -2.13 21.32 15.38
N ASP A 287 -3.37 21.82 15.36
CA ASP A 287 -3.69 23.22 15.67
C ASP A 287 -3.27 23.63 17.09
N TYR A 288 -3.55 22.79 18.10
CA TYR A 288 -3.06 23.00 19.47
C TYR A 288 -1.55 22.93 19.55
N TYR A 289 -0.95 21.91 18.91
CA TYR A 289 0.50 21.74 18.87
C TYR A 289 1.22 22.96 18.26
N ILE A 290 0.67 23.53 17.19
CA ILE A 290 1.25 24.68 16.52
C ILE A 290 1.08 25.95 17.37
N ARG A 291 -0.09 26.18 17.94
CA ARG A 291 -0.43 27.42 18.65
C ARG A 291 0.04 27.43 20.09
N GLU A 292 -0.18 26.33 20.82
CA GLU A 292 0.06 26.26 22.27
C GLU A 292 1.37 25.51 22.61
N GLY A 293 2.00 24.87 21.64
CA GLY A 293 3.19 24.03 21.83
C GLY A 293 2.89 22.66 22.44
N TYR A 294 1.62 22.32 22.72
CA TYR A 294 1.22 21.02 23.22
C TYR A 294 -0.23 20.71 22.82
N ILE A 295 -0.61 19.43 22.91
CA ILE A 295 -1.98 18.97 22.68
C ILE A 295 -2.62 18.69 24.03
N PRO A 296 -3.73 19.34 24.41
CA PRO A 296 -4.38 19.10 25.70
C PRO A 296 -4.89 17.67 25.84
N ALA A 297 -4.61 17.03 26.99
CA ALA A 297 -5.00 15.65 27.26
C ALA A 297 -6.53 15.47 27.38
N ASN A 298 -7.25 16.52 27.71
CA ASN A 298 -8.71 16.52 27.71
C ASN A 298 -9.31 16.71 26.30
N PHE A 299 -8.54 17.14 25.33
CA PHE A 299 -8.93 17.18 23.92
C PHE A 299 -8.70 15.83 23.23
N ARG A 300 -7.54 15.17 23.53
CA ARG A 300 -7.17 13.92 22.90
C ARG A 300 -6.45 12.98 23.86
N LYS A 301 -6.88 11.72 23.91
CA LYS A 301 -6.27 10.69 24.78
C LYS A 301 -4.80 10.42 24.41
N GLU A 302 -4.49 10.34 23.11
CA GLU A 302 -3.13 10.13 22.60
C GLU A 302 -2.33 11.43 22.45
N SER A 303 -2.64 12.47 23.24
CA SER A 303 -2.04 13.80 23.12
C SER A 303 -0.52 13.80 23.20
N VAL A 304 0.05 13.03 24.13
CA VAL A 304 1.51 12.92 24.29
C VAL A 304 2.14 12.22 23.10
N SER A 305 1.60 11.07 22.69
CA SER A 305 2.13 10.33 21.54
C SER A 305 2.08 11.16 20.26
N CYS A 306 0.95 11.83 19.98
CA CYS A 306 0.83 12.73 18.82
C CYS A 306 1.86 13.85 18.86
N LEU A 307 2.04 14.48 20.01
CA LEU A 307 3.00 15.57 20.17
C LEU A 307 4.44 15.11 19.91
N LEU A 308 4.83 13.96 20.45
CA LEU A 308 6.18 13.45 20.31
C LEU A 308 6.49 13.10 18.86
N GLU A 309 5.54 12.49 18.15
CA GLU A 309 5.69 12.16 16.72
C GLU A 309 5.73 13.44 15.87
N PHE A 310 4.88 14.42 16.14
CA PHE A 310 4.92 15.72 15.44
C PHE A 310 6.25 16.47 15.68
N ALA A 311 6.76 16.43 16.90
CA ALA A 311 8.05 17.06 17.21
C ALA A 311 9.22 16.41 16.46
N TYR A 312 9.19 15.10 16.30
CA TYR A 312 10.17 14.37 15.50
C TYR A 312 10.04 14.70 14.01
N ASP A 313 8.83 14.67 13.46
CA ASP A 313 8.57 15.00 12.06
C ASP A 313 8.98 16.45 11.74
N ASP A 314 8.70 17.41 12.65
CA ASP A 314 9.14 18.80 12.54
C ASP A 314 10.66 18.93 12.52
N TRP A 315 11.37 18.13 13.33
CA TRP A 315 12.82 18.08 13.28
C TRP A 315 13.31 17.62 11.90
N CYS A 316 12.68 16.62 11.30
CA CYS A 316 13.01 16.14 9.96
C CYS A 316 12.80 17.24 8.90
N ILE A 317 11.71 18.03 8.99
CA ILE A 317 11.47 19.17 8.10
C ILE A 317 12.59 20.20 8.27
N SER A 318 12.93 20.53 9.51
CA SER A 318 14.01 21.49 9.81
C SER A 318 15.34 21.08 9.16
N ARG A 319 15.71 19.79 9.27
CA ARG A 319 16.96 19.28 8.71
C ARG A 319 16.98 19.32 7.17
N MET A 320 15.86 18.96 6.53
CA MET A 320 15.77 19.02 5.08
C MET A 320 15.75 20.47 4.57
N ALA A 321 15.05 21.37 5.24
CA ALA A 321 15.01 22.79 4.91
C ALA A 321 16.42 23.42 5.00
N GLU A 322 17.17 23.12 6.06
CA GLU A 322 18.56 23.56 6.21
C GLU A 322 19.43 23.07 5.03
N ALA A 323 19.30 21.80 4.64
CA ALA A 323 20.06 21.22 3.53
C ALA A 323 19.68 21.82 2.16
N LEU A 324 18.49 22.40 2.03
CA LEU A 324 18.01 23.12 0.83
C LEU A 324 18.29 24.63 0.87
N GLY A 325 18.81 25.15 1.99
CA GLY A 325 19.08 26.59 2.16
C GLY A 325 17.88 27.43 2.62
N GLU A 326 16.75 26.80 2.94
CA GLU A 326 15.50 27.45 3.36
C GLU A 326 15.52 27.77 4.86
N GLN A 327 16.33 28.77 5.24
CA GLN A 327 16.67 29.08 6.63
C GLN A 327 15.46 29.46 7.50
N ASP A 328 14.48 30.18 6.97
CA ASP A 328 13.27 30.57 7.69
C ASP A 328 12.42 29.36 8.07
N ILE A 329 12.24 28.43 7.13
CA ILE A 329 11.55 27.17 7.36
C ILE A 329 12.33 26.34 8.38
N ALA A 330 13.65 26.19 8.18
CA ALA A 330 14.53 25.46 9.09
C ALA A 330 14.41 25.95 10.53
N GLY A 331 14.53 27.28 10.73
CA GLY A 331 14.43 27.89 12.06
C GLY A 331 13.04 27.74 12.70
N ARG A 332 11.97 27.87 11.92
CA ARG A 332 10.59 27.70 12.40
C ARG A 332 10.35 26.29 12.91
N PHE A 333 10.68 25.29 12.09
CA PHE A 333 10.47 23.90 12.42
C PHE A 333 11.43 23.38 13.50
N ALA A 334 12.67 23.90 13.58
CA ALA A 334 13.58 23.60 14.68
C ALA A 334 13.02 24.05 16.05
N ARG A 335 12.33 25.19 16.10
CA ARG A 335 11.63 25.62 17.32
C ARG A 335 10.47 24.71 17.68
N ARG A 336 9.60 24.38 16.71
CA ARG A 336 8.45 23.49 16.90
C ARG A 336 8.87 22.08 17.35
N ALA A 337 9.95 21.57 16.79
CA ALA A 337 10.54 20.28 17.16
C ALA A 337 10.89 20.16 18.65
N ARG A 338 11.03 21.28 19.37
CA ARG A 338 11.30 21.31 20.82
C ARG A 338 10.06 21.28 21.69
N ASN A 339 8.87 21.27 21.11
CA ASN A 339 7.61 21.30 21.84
C ASN A 339 7.41 20.10 22.79
N TYR A 340 8.16 19.01 22.61
CA TYR A 340 8.16 17.87 23.55
C TYR A 340 8.49 18.27 25.00
N ILE A 341 9.23 19.37 25.21
CA ILE A 341 9.57 19.86 26.54
C ILE A 341 8.35 20.27 27.36
N HIS A 342 7.24 20.67 26.71
CA HIS A 342 6.02 21.11 27.39
C HIS A 342 5.25 19.99 28.08
N VAL A 343 5.52 18.75 27.72
CA VAL A 343 4.89 17.56 28.31
C VAL A 343 5.87 16.67 29.07
N PHE A 344 7.13 17.09 29.19
CA PHE A 344 8.13 16.40 30.00
C PHE A 344 8.00 16.83 31.45
N ASP A 345 7.72 15.89 32.34
CA ASP A 345 7.62 16.11 33.79
C ASP A 345 8.94 15.69 34.46
N GLY A 346 9.74 16.70 34.85
CA GLY A 346 11.03 16.48 35.49
C GLY A 346 10.94 15.80 36.87
N SER A 347 9.79 15.85 37.54
CA SER A 347 9.59 15.22 38.85
C SER A 347 9.55 13.68 38.79
N CYS A 348 8.94 13.16 37.73
CA CYS A 348 8.87 11.71 37.49
C CYS A 348 9.78 11.25 36.32
N ARG A 349 10.40 12.18 35.60
CA ARG A 349 11.25 11.93 34.41
C ARG A 349 10.56 11.20 33.28
N PHE A 350 9.27 11.45 33.13
CA PHE A 350 8.44 10.88 32.05
C PHE A 350 7.64 11.96 31.32
N PHE A 351 7.18 11.64 30.13
CA PHE A 351 6.21 12.49 29.41
C PHE A 351 4.80 12.23 29.95
N ARG A 352 4.07 13.32 30.24
CA ARG A 352 2.73 13.27 30.81
C ARG A 352 1.77 14.18 30.07
N GLY A 353 0.51 13.75 29.93
CA GLY A 353 -0.56 14.56 29.38
C GLY A 353 -0.79 15.82 30.24
N LYS A 354 -0.84 16.97 29.58
CA LYS A 354 -1.15 18.27 30.17
C LYS A 354 -2.58 18.65 29.80
N GLY A 355 -3.42 18.98 30.81
CA GLY A 355 -4.78 19.44 30.57
C GLY A 355 -4.80 20.92 30.18
N ASP A 356 -5.83 21.35 29.46
CA ASP A 356 -6.13 22.75 29.21
C ASP A 356 -6.92 23.31 30.42
N PHE A 357 -6.23 23.96 31.33
CA PHE A 357 -6.82 24.57 32.51
C PHE A 357 -7.32 26.01 32.26
N MET A 358 -7.17 26.54 31.05
CA MET A 358 -7.47 27.93 30.70
C MET A 358 -8.88 28.15 30.13
N ARG A 359 -9.69 27.11 30.00
CA ARG A 359 -11.08 27.21 29.53
C ARG A 359 -12.05 26.73 30.64
N ARG A 360 -12.13 27.49 31.75
CA ARG A 360 -13.26 27.50 32.66
C ARG A 360 -13.81 28.92 32.76
#